data_764435066ea9602af69c22e5e3509fc4
#
_entry.id   764435066ea9602af69c22e5e3509fc4
#
_cell.length_a   1.000
_cell.length_b   1.000
_cell.length_c   1.000
_cell.angle_alpha   90.00
_cell.angle_beta   90.00
_cell.angle_gamma   90.00
#
_symmetry.space_group_name_H-M   'P 1'
#
loop_
_entity.id
_entity.type
_entity.pdbx_description
1 polymer ?
#
loop_
_entity_poly.entity_id
_entity_poly.type
_entity_poly.pdbx_seq_one_letter_code
_entity_poly.pdbx_strand_id
1 'polypeptide(L)'
;VGEMQSIELAFTPEIVSLEGQGMDKNPAQASNTFPEISDAYSVLVDGRLELTGVNFSPEGQVSQLLQYGEPLNYLWHVQVQQAGKYEGTVWLYLTVISKQTGQENRQVLSAQRIEFTAVNFFGLNEASTWLLGSLGLAIGIVLTFDRWVVFLWNTIWRKAGYQSVM
;
A
#
# COMPACT_ATOMS: atom_id res chain seq x y z
N VAL A 1 1.66 -1.63 12.14
CA VAL A 1 0.93 -0.38 12.40
C VAL A 1 1.93 0.71 12.74
N GLY A 2 1.84 1.86 12.08
CA GLY A 2 2.81 2.95 12.21
C GLY A 2 4.05 2.82 11.32
N GLU A 3 4.27 1.71 10.68
CA GLU A 3 5.36 1.52 9.72
C GLU A 3 4.97 2.10 8.35
N MET A 4 5.92 2.79 7.73
CA MET A 4 5.73 3.37 6.40
C MET A 4 5.95 2.28 5.35
N GLN A 5 4.96 2.05 4.51
CA GLN A 5 5.04 1.14 3.38
C GLN A 5 4.96 1.91 2.07
N SER A 6 5.44 1.33 0.99
CA SER A 6 5.40 1.94 -0.34
C SER A 6 4.48 1.16 -1.27
N ILE A 7 3.70 1.90 -2.05
CA ILE A 7 2.95 1.39 -3.19
C ILE A 7 3.65 1.89 -4.44
N GLU A 8 4.10 0.98 -5.28
CA GLU A 8 4.76 1.29 -6.54
C GLU A 8 3.87 0.84 -7.70
N LEU A 9 3.70 1.73 -8.67
CA LEU A 9 3.04 1.43 -9.94
C LEU A 9 4.02 1.70 -11.06
N ALA A 10 4.39 0.64 -11.80
CA ALA A 10 5.15 0.75 -13.03
C ALA A 10 4.18 0.69 -14.23
N PHE A 11 4.27 1.68 -15.10
CA PHE A 11 3.53 1.74 -16.34
C PHE A 11 4.50 1.77 -17.52
N THR A 12 4.45 0.74 -18.34
CA THR A 12 5.25 0.68 -19.58
C THR A 12 4.33 0.89 -20.76
N PRO A 13 4.47 2.00 -21.50
CA PRO A 13 3.68 2.24 -22.69
C PRO A 13 4.11 1.23 -23.78
N GLU A 14 3.24 0.33 -24.13
CA GLU A 14 3.43 -0.57 -25.26
C GLU A 14 2.72 0.02 -26.49
N ILE A 15 3.48 0.26 -27.54
CA ILE A 15 2.90 0.69 -28.79
C ILE A 15 2.52 -0.56 -29.58
N VAL A 16 1.23 -0.85 -29.55
CA VAL A 16 0.66 -1.78 -30.50
C VAL A 16 0.70 -1.10 -31.88
N SER A 17 1.67 -1.43 -32.71
CA SER A 17 1.61 -1.12 -34.14
C SER A 17 0.34 -1.76 -34.66
N LEU A 18 -0.65 -0.94 -35.03
CA LEU A 18 -1.82 -1.41 -35.77
C LEU A 18 -1.35 -1.82 -37.16
N GLU A 19 -0.62 -2.93 -37.23
CA GLU A 19 -0.40 -3.68 -38.46
C GLU A 19 -1.69 -4.41 -38.80
N GLY A 20 -2.64 -3.67 -39.32
CA GLY A 20 -3.91 -4.23 -39.69
C GLY A 20 -4.47 -3.59 -40.93
N GLN A 21 -4.30 -4.30 -42.00
CA GLN A 21 -5.02 -4.21 -43.29
C GLN A 21 -4.53 -3.20 -44.33
N GLY A 22 -3.62 -3.68 -45.13
CA GLY A 22 -3.63 -3.37 -46.56
C GLY A 22 -3.09 -2.01 -46.97
N MET A 23 -1.76 -1.87 -46.93
CA MET A 23 -1.09 -1.06 -47.96
C MET A 23 0.41 -1.40 -48.00
N ASP A 24 0.93 -1.47 -49.16
CA ASP A 24 2.27 -1.85 -49.59
C ASP A 24 3.41 -1.64 -48.58
N LYS A 25 4.12 -2.73 -48.33
CA LYS A 25 5.32 -2.83 -47.53
C LYS A 25 6.45 -1.99 -48.13
N ASN A 26 6.71 -0.85 -47.53
CA ASN A 26 8.00 -0.21 -47.63
C ASN A 26 8.56 -0.07 -46.21
N PRO A 27 9.46 -0.96 -45.72
CA PRO A 27 9.94 -1.00 -44.34
C PRO A 27 10.76 0.22 -43.90
N ALA A 28 11.05 1.15 -44.85
CA ALA A 28 11.80 2.36 -44.58
C ALA A 28 10.95 3.54 -44.05
N GLN A 29 9.61 3.44 -44.03
CA GLN A 29 8.72 4.54 -43.63
C GLN A 29 8.00 4.35 -42.27
N ALA A 30 8.16 3.21 -41.62
CA ALA A 30 7.47 2.91 -40.37
C ALA A 30 8.07 3.60 -39.11
N SER A 31 9.21 4.27 -39.22
CA SER A 31 9.91 4.87 -38.07
C SER A 31 9.61 6.36 -37.83
N ASN A 32 8.77 7.02 -38.63
CA ASN A 32 8.68 8.48 -38.62
C ASN A 32 7.39 9.06 -37.99
N THR A 33 6.48 8.25 -37.46
CA THR A 33 5.20 8.79 -36.99
C THR A 33 5.26 9.35 -35.57
N PHE A 34 6.23 8.94 -34.75
CA PHE A 34 6.35 9.38 -33.36
C PHE A 34 7.10 10.71 -33.15
N PRO A 35 8.17 11.03 -33.88
CA PRO A 35 8.86 12.31 -33.73
C PRO A 35 7.94 13.52 -33.97
N GLU A 36 7.03 13.42 -34.93
CA GLU A 36 6.09 14.50 -35.27
C GLU A 36 5.11 14.82 -34.13
N ILE A 37 4.63 13.79 -33.39
CA ILE A 37 3.73 14.00 -32.27
C ILE A 37 4.48 14.69 -31.12
N SER A 38 5.72 14.29 -30.84
CA SER A 38 6.53 14.88 -29.78
C SER A 38 6.93 16.33 -30.05
N ASP A 39 7.01 16.74 -31.30
CA ASP A 39 7.34 18.13 -31.67
C ASP A 39 6.15 19.08 -31.50
N ALA A 40 4.94 18.62 -31.81
CA ALA A 40 3.72 19.43 -31.73
C ALA A 40 3.02 19.35 -30.34
N TYR A 41 3.20 18.25 -29.64
CA TYR A 41 2.50 17.99 -28.38
C TYR A 41 3.46 17.53 -27.29
N SER A 42 3.14 17.87 -26.06
CA SER A 42 3.68 17.24 -24.85
C SER A 42 2.64 16.27 -24.30
N VAL A 43 3.04 15.04 -24.04
CA VAL A 43 2.16 14.00 -23.51
C VAL A 43 2.59 13.69 -22.09
N LEU A 44 1.69 13.89 -21.14
CA LEU A 44 1.90 13.58 -19.73
C LEU A 44 1.03 12.39 -19.35
N VAL A 45 1.56 11.55 -18.48
CA VAL A 45 0.77 10.56 -17.78
C VAL A 45 0.71 10.98 -16.31
N ASP A 46 -0.49 11.09 -15.81
CA ASP A 46 -0.77 11.55 -14.45
C ASP A 46 -1.25 10.36 -13.63
N GLY A 47 -0.52 10.05 -12.55
CA GLY A 47 -0.91 9.06 -11.56
C GLY A 47 -1.56 9.71 -10.35
N ARG A 48 -2.70 9.21 -9.90
CA ARG A 48 -3.37 9.65 -8.67
C ARG A 48 -3.78 8.44 -7.85
N LEU A 49 -3.36 8.44 -6.58
CA LEU A 49 -3.78 7.45 -5.60
C LEU A 49 -4.94 8.01 -4.77
N GLU A 50 -5.99 7.22 -4.61
CA GLU A 50 -7.11 7.50 -3.71
C GLU A 50 -7.23 6.37 -2.69
N LEU A 51 -7.00 6.67 -1.42
CA LEU A 51 -7.13 5.74 -0.30
C LEU A 51 -8.04 6.34 0.77
N THR A 52 -8.87 5.51 1.39
CA THR A 52 -9.73 5.95 2.49
C THR A 52 -9.15 5.51 3.83
N GLY A 53 -9.07 6.45 4.79
CA GLY A 53 -8.63 6.16 6.15
C GLY A 53 -7.13 5.92 6.32
N VAL A 54 -6.32 6.38 5.37
CA VAL A 54 -4.87 6.19 5.33
C VAL A 54 -4.18 7.49 4.98
N ASN A 55 -3.08 7.80 5.64
CA ASN A 55 -2.21 8.90 5.25
C ASN A 55 -1.23 8.41 4.17
N PHE A 56 -1.08 9.16 3.12
CA PHE A 56 -0.13 8.84 2.05
C PHE A 56 0.52 10.10 1.47
N SER A 57 1.70 9.93 0.90
CA SER A 57 2.48 10.99 0.28
C SER A 57 3.17 10.47 -1.00
N PRO A 58 3.20 11.24 -2.08
CA PRO A 58 2.61 12.57 -2.25
C PRO A 58 1.08 12.54 -2.29
N GLU A 59 0.46 13.56 -1.70
CA GLU A 59 -0.98 13.79 -1.86
C GLU A 59 -1.26 14.39 -3.24
N GLY A 60 -2.34 13.95 -3.86
CA GLY A 60 -2.77 14.47 -5.17
C GLY A 60 -2.18 13.73 -6.35
N GLN A 61 -1.99 14.46 -7.44
CA GLN A 61 -1.60 13.95 -8.73
C GLN A 61 -0.09 14.08 -8.93
N VAL A 62 0.53 13.03 -9.45
CA VAL A 62 1.94 13.00 -9.86
C VAL A 62 1.99 12.90 -11.38
N SER A 63 2.55 13.91 -12.03
CA SER A 63 2.63 13.98 -13.49
C SER A 63 4.03 13.65 -13.99
N GLN A 64 4.13 12.81 -14.99
CA GLN A 64 5.40 12.47 -15.64
C GLN A 64 5.27 12.62 -17.15
N LEU A 65 6.33 13.11 -17.78
CA LEU A 65 6.38 13.24 -19.22
C LEU A 65 6.55 11.85 -19.84
N LEU A 66 5.66 11.53 -20.80
CA LEU A 66 5.75 10.27 -21.53
C LEU A 66 6.90 10.34 -22.53
N GLN A 67 7.90 9.48 -22.35
CA GLN A 67 9.00 9.30 -23.26
C GLN A 67 8.91 7.91 -23.90
N TYR A 68 9.29 7.83 -25.18
CA TYR A 68 9.22 6.57 -25.91
C TYR A 68 10.19 5.53 -25.33
N GLY A 69 9.67 4.35 -24.98
CA GLY A 69 10.47 3.23 -24.48
C GLY A 69 10.91 3.35 -23.03
N GLU A 70 10.56 4.44 -22.34
CA GLU A 70 10.88 4.59 -20.92
C GLU A 70 9.68 4.21 -20.05
N PRO A 71 9.86 3.37 -19.02
CA PRO A 71 8.82 3.07 -18.07
C PRO A 71 8.56 4.28 -17.14
N LEU A 72 7.30 4.54 -16.84
CA LEU A 72 6.89 5.53 -15.88
C LEU A 72 6.67 4.83 -14.53
N ASN A 73 7.31 5.35 -13.48
CA ASN A 73 7.22 4.78 -12.14
C ASN A 73 6.58 5.78 -11.18
N TYR A 74 5.50 5.37 -10.55
CA TYR A 74 4.80 6.14 -9.53
C TYR A 74 5.01 5.49 -8.19
N LEU A 75 5.45 6.27 -7.20
CA LEU A 75 5.72 5.80 -5.85
C LEU A 75 4.92 6.62 -4.84
N TRP A 76 4.15 5.94 -4.01
CA TRP A 76 3.46 6.53 -2.87
C TRP A 76 3.90 5.86 -1.58
N HIS A 77 4.21 6.67 -0.58
CA HIS A 77 4.46 6.20 0.77
C HIS A 77 3.16 6.23 1.55
N VAL A 78 2.80 5.10 2.12
CA VAL A 78 1.53 4.90 2.81
C VAL A 78 1.81 4.63 4.28
N GLN A 79 1.15 5.36 5.17
CA GLN A 79 1.24 5.17 6.61
C GLN A 79 -0.13 4.80 7.17
N VAL A 80 -0.21 3.59 7.70
CA VAL A 80 -1.42 3.02 8.27
C VAL A 80 -1.37 3.10 9.78
N GLN A 81 -2.41 3.66 10.40
CA GLN A 81 -2.47 3.84 11.85
C GLN A 81 -3.06 2.62 12.58
N GLN A 82 -3.93 1.87 11.93
CA GLN A 82 -4.63 0.73 12.52
C GLN A 82 -4.46 -0.53 11.64
N ALA A 83 -4.48 -1.69 12.27
CA ALA A 83 -4.54 -2.95 11.54
C ALA A 83 -5.94 -3.13 10.94
N GLY A 84 -6.01 -3.57 9.69
CA GLY A 84 -7.29 -3.74 8.99
C GLY A 84 -7.11 -3.93 7.48
N LYS A 85 -8.24 -4.03 6.79
CA LYS A 85 -8.29 -4.05 5.35
C LYS A 85 -8.55 -2.64 4.83
N TYR A 86 -7.78 -2.27 3.81
CA TYR A 86 -7.85 -0.98 3.15
C TYR A 86 -8.07 -1.16 1.67
N GLU A 87 -8.91 -0.32 1.11
CA GLU A 87 -9.24 -0.31 -0.30
C GLU A 87 -8.97 1.06 -0.89
N GLY A 88 -8.56 1.08 -2.14
CA GLY A 88 -8.33 2.31 -2.86
C GLY A 88 -8.38 2.13 -4.36
N THR A 89 -8.09 3.21 -5.06
CA THR A 89 -8.03 3.22 -6.52
C THR A 89 -6.82 4.01 -6.98
N VAL A 90 -6.09 3.44 -7.91
CA VAL A 90 -5.05 4.15 -8.67
C VAL A 90 -5.65 4.56 -10.00
N TRP A 91 -5.66 5.85 -10.24
CA TRP A 91 -6.11 6.45 -11.48
C TRP A 91 -4.90 6.83 -12.33
N LEU A 92 -4.95 6.50 -13.61
CA LEU A 92 -4.03 7.02 -14.60
C LEU A 92 -4.80 7.87 -15.61
N TYR A 93 -4.28 9.05 -15.89
CA TYR A 93 -4.81 9.95 -16.90
C TYR A 93 -3.75 10.24 -17.94
N LEU A 94 -4.19 10.37 -19.17
CA LEU A 94 -3.36 10.87 -20.27
C LEU A 94 -3.72 12.33 -20.51
N THR A 95 -2.73 13.19 -20.42
CA THR A 95 -2.88 14.63 -20.70
C THR A 95 -2.03 14.99 -21.91
N VAL A 96 -2.68 15.44 -22.97
CA VAL A 96 -2.02 15.89 -24.19
C VAL A 96 -2.08 17.42 -24.25
N ILE A 97 -0.94 18.06 -24.32
CA ILE A 97 -0.79 19.51 -24.33
C ILE A 97 -0.23 19.95 -25.67
N SER A 98 -0.96 20.80 -26.40
CA SER A 98 -0.47 21.42 -27.62
C SER A 98 0.60 22.45 -27.29
N LYS A 99 1.81 22.31 -27.84
CA LYS A 99 2.91 23.27 -27.63
C LYS A 99 2.67 24.63 -28.30
N GLN A 100 1.81 24.65 -29.33
CA GLN A 100 1.49 25.88 -30.04
C GLN A 100 0.39 26.69 -29.34
N THR A 101 -0.66 26.04 -28.87
CA THR A 101 -1.83 26.71 -28.31
C THR A 101 -1.92 26.66 -26.81
N GLY A 102 -1.15 25.75 -26.14
CA GLY A 102 -1.27 25.46 -24.72
C GLY A 102 -2.56 24.73 -24.37
N GLN A 103 -3.35 24.32 -25.36
CA GLN A 103 -4.60 23.62 -25.11
C GLN A 103 -4.33 22.23 -24.56
N GLU A 104 -5.00 21.90 -23.45
CA GLU A 104 -4.90 20.60 -22.79
C GLU A 104 -6.12 19.74 -23.09
N ASN A 105 -5.88 18.50 -23.37
CA ASN A 105 -6.90 17.46 -23.48
C ASN A 105 -6.53 16.32 -22.51
N ARG A 106 -7.42 16.07 -21.55
CA ARG A 106 -7.23 15.05 -20.52
C ARG A 106 -8.28 13.97 -20.62
N GLN A 107 -7.83 12.72 -20.58
CA GLN A 107 -8.71 11.56 -20.58
C GLN A 107 -8.24 10.49 -19.58
N VAL A 108 -9.18 9.73 -19.06
CA VAL A 108 -8.86 8.59 -18.18
C VAL A 108 -8.25 7.48 -19.02
N LEU A 109 -7.07 7.04 -18.63
CA LEU A 109 -6.37 5.93 -19.27
C LEU A 109 -6.72 4.60 -18.57
N SER A 110 -6.68 4.60 -17.25
CA SER A 110 -6.97 3.41 -16.44
C SER A 110 -7.45 3.78 -15.03
N ALA A 111 -8.26 2.92 -14.45
CA ALA A 111 -8.65 2.95 -13.04
C ALA A 111 -8.48 1.54 -12.47
N GLN A 112 -7.53 1.38 -11.55
CA GLN A 112 -7.22 0.08 -10.97
C GLN A 112 -7.53 0.09 -9.48
N ARG A 113 -8.45 -0.79 -9.07
CA ARG A 113 -8.73 -1.01 -7.65
C ARG A 113 -7.58 -1.76 -7.00
N ILE A 114 -7.16 -1.29 -5.86
CA ILE A 114 -6.15 -1.91 -5.01
C ILE A 114 -6.76 -2.26 -3.66
N GLU A 115 -6.33 -3.38 -3.11
CA GLU A 115 -6.71 -3.84 -1.77
C GLU A 115 -5.44 -4.31 -1.06
N PHE A 116 -5.27 -3.90 0.19
CA PHE A 116 -4.17 -4.38 1.02
C PHE A 116 -4.61 -4.52 2.48
N THR A 117 -3.92 -5.38 3.21
CA THR A 117 -4.18 -5.64 4.62
C THR A 117 -3.01 -5.17 5.45
N ALA A 118 -3.27 -4.24 6.36
CA ALA A 118 -2.29 -3.85 7.37
C ALA A 118 -2.39 -4.79 8.58
N VAL A 119 -1.26 -5.28 9.02
CA VAL A 119 -1.11 -6.15 10.18
C VAL A 119 -0.27 -5.43 11.24
N ASN A 120 -0.42 -5.83 12.51
CA ASN A 120 0.44 -5.30 13.57
C ASN A 120 1.83 -5.98 13.55
N PHE A 121 2.72 -5.56 14.47
CA PHE A 121 4.11 -6.02 14.56
C PHE A 121 4.28 -7.56 14.57
N PHE A 122 3.26 -8.30 15.05
CA PHE A 122 3.27 -9.77 15.08
C PHE A 122 2.61 -10.42 13.85
N GLY A 123 2.22 -9.66 12.83
CA GLY A 123 1.45 -10.17 11.70
C GLY A 123 0.00 -10.52 12.03
N LEU A 124 -0.48 -10.09 13.20
CA LEU A 124 -1.80 -10.40 13.73
C LEU A 124 -2.79 -9.28 13.39
N ASN A 125 -4.03 -9.64 13.12
CA ASN A 125 -5.11 -8.68 13.06
C ASN A 125 -5.55 -8.28 14.49
N GLU A 126 -6.36 -7.24 14.61
CA GLU A 126 -6.82 -6.69 15.89
C GLU A 126 -7.47 -7.76 16.78
N ALA A 127 -8.34 -8.60 16.22
CA ALA A 127 -9.02 -9.67 16.96
C ALA A 127 -8.04 -10.72 17.51
N SER A 128 -7.04 -11.12 16.74
CA SER A 128 -6.03 -12.08 17.18
C SER A 128 -5.11 -11.53 18.26
N THR A 129 -4.79 -10.24 18.20
CA THR A 129 -4.00 -9.55 19.24
C THR A 129 -4.75 -9.51 20.56
N TRP A 130 -6.04 -9.21 20.52
CA TRP A 130 -6.90 -9.18 21.70
C TRP A 130 -7.03 -10.56 22.35
N LEU A 131 -7.18 -11.61 21.53
CA LEU A 131 -7.27 -13.01 21.96
C LEU A 131 -5.97 -13.48 22.64
N LEU A 132 -4.82 -13.20 22.04
CA LEU A 132 -3.51 -13.53 22.62
C LEU A 132 -3.23 -12.75 23.91
N GLY A 133 -3.59 -11.47 23.94
CA GLY A 133 -3.47 -10.65 25.14
C GLY A 133 -4.33 -11.16 26.29
N SER A 134 -5.59 -11.52 26.03
CA SER A 134 -6.49 -12.07 27.05
C SER A 134 -6.06 -13.45 27.54
N LEU A 135 -5.57 -14.32 26.66
CA LEU A 135 -5.02 -15.62 26.99
C LEU A 135 -3.77 -15.50 27.88
N GLY A 136 -2.85 -14.59 27.52
CA GLY A 136 -1.64 -14.30 28.30
C GLY A 136 -1.97 -13.78 29.71
N LEU A 137 -2.98 -12.90 29.81
CA LEU A 137 -3.46 -12.37 31.07
C LEU A 137 -4.10 -13.48 31.95
N ALA A 138 -4.91 -14.35 31.36
CA ALA A 138 -5.52 -15.48 32.07
C ALA A 138 -4.45 -16.44 32.62
N ILE A 139 -3.45 -16.80 31.81
CA ILE A 139 -2.32 -17.65 32.24
C ILE A 139 -1.53 -16.94 33.34
N GLY A 140 -1.25 -15.65 33.22
CA GLY A 140 -0.56 -14.85 34.23
C GLY A 140 -1.27 -14.85 35.57
N ILE A 141 -2.59 -14.69 35.57
CA ILE A 141 -3.42 -14.76 36.79
C ILE A 141 -3.32 -16.14 37.45
N VAL A 142 -3.47 -17.23 36.64
CA VAL A 142 -3.39 -18.59 37.16
C VAL A 142 -2.03 -18.86 37.82
N LEU A 143 -0.92 -18.50 37.14
CA LEU A 143 0.42 -18.69 37.68
C LEU A 143 0.70 -17.83 38.94
N THR A 144 0.11 -16.65 39.02
CA THR A 144 0.24 -15.79 40.20
C THR A 144 -0.56 -16.32 41.36
N PHE A 145 -1.76 -16.88 41.09
CA PHE A 145 -2.61 -17.47 42.13
C PHE A 145 -1.96 -18.68 42.81
N ASP A 146 -1.31 -19.54 42.01
CA ASP A 146 -0.62 -20.73 42.53
C ASP A 146 0.52 -20.33 43.49
N ARG A 147 1.29 -19.31 43.17
CA ARG A 147 2.32 -18.77 44.07
C ARG A 147 1.75 -18.15 45.36
N TRP A 148 0.59 -17.49 45.25
CA TRP A 148 -0.08 -16.90 46.40
C TRP A 148 -0.65 -17.95 47.34
N VAL A 149 -1.24 -19.01 46.80
CA VAL A 149 -1.78 -20.13 47.59
C VAL A 149 -0.66 -20.84 48.36
N VAL A 150 0.47 -21.12 47.70
CA VAL A 150 1.65 -21.73 48.35
C VAL A 150 2.21 -20.80 49.46
N PHE A 151 2.28 -19.51 49.21
CA PHE A 151 2.74 -18.53 50.20
C PHE A 151 1.82 -18.47 51.42
N LEU A 152 0.50 -18.39 51.22
CA LEU A 152 -0.51 -18.41 52.30
C LEU A 152 -0.47 -19.71 53.06
N TRP A 153 -0.36 -20.86 52.39
CA TRP A 153 -0.27 -22.18 53.00
C TRP A 153 0.94 -22.29 53.94
N ASN A 154 2.10 -21.90 53.44
CA ASN A 154 3.33 -21.87 54.25
C ASN A 154 3.26 -20.92 55.44
N THR A 155 2.56 -19.80 55.32
CA THR A 155 2.41 -18.82 56.39
C THR A 155 1.47 -19.35 57.51
N ILE A 156 0.38 -20.02 57.10
CA ILE A 156 -0.60 -20.60 58.05
C ILE A 156 0.02 -21.77 58.83
N TRP A 157 0.71 -22.68 58.13
CA TRP A 157 1.32 -23.85 58.77
C TRP A 157 2.50 -23.48 59.70
N ARG A 158 3.26 -22.46 59.41
CA ARG A 158 4.30 -21.95 60.32
C ARG A 158 3.72 -21.39 61.60
N LYS A 159 2.55 -20.78 61.59
CA LYS A 159 1.91 -20.28 62.79
C LYS A 159 1.24 -21.37 63.63
N ALA A 160 0.75 -22.44 63.01
CA ALA A 160 0.13 -23.56 63.69
C ALA A 160 1.16 -24.46 64.41
N GLY A 161 2.41 -24.52 63.94
CA GLY A 161 3.46 -25.33 64.54
C GLY A 161 4.10 -24.78 65.85
N TYR A 162 3.80 -23.56 66.24
CA TYR A 162 4.39 -22.92 67.44
C TYR A 162 3.56 -23.09 68.72
N GLN A 163 2.41 -23.80 68.72
CA GLN A 163 1.57 -23.97 69.88
C GLN A 163 1.61 -25.35 70.59
N SER A 164 2.55 -26.21 70.20
CA SER A 164 2.58 -27.55 70.83
C SER A 164 3.89 -27.87 71.62
N VAL A 165 4.49 -26.86 72.26
CA VAL A 165 5.58 -27.07 73.20
C VAL A 165 5.34 -26.13 74.43
N MET A 166 4.47 -26.53 75.33
CA MET A 166 4.45 -26.23 76.78
C MET A 166 3.80 -27.40 77.46
#